data_c64e43b131f52a815350b6a39e8a0ed0
#
_entry.id   c64e43b131f52a815350b6a39e8a0ed0
#
_cell.length_a   1.000
_cell.length_b   1.000
_cell.length_c   1.000
_cell.angle_alpha   90.00
_cell.angle_beta   90.00
_cell.angle_gamma   90.00
#
_symmetry.space_group_name_H-M   'P 1'
#
loop_
_entity.id
_entity.type
_entity.pdbx_description
1 polymer ?
#
loop_
_entity_poly.entity_id
_entity_poly.type
_entity_poly.pdbx_seq_one_letter_code
_entity_poly.pdbx_strand_id
1 'polypeptide(L)'
;MRFCPSPTGTPHVGMVRTALFNWAQARHDGGTFVFRIEDTDAARDTEDSYQAIIDSLTWLGLDWDEGVVKGGPHEPYRQSQRMSIYKEVLDKLIAAGEVYPAYSTSEEVEQRHRAAGRDPQLGYDNFDRDLTEAQIADFEAQGRKPVWRLRMPEQDWSWNDLVRGEVTFKSETQPDYVVARSNGAPLYTLVNPVDDALMGICLLYTSDAADEEDSV
;
A
#
# COMPACT_ATOMS: atom_id res chain seq x y z
N MET A 1 7.75 -9.28 11.75
CA MET A 1 8.36 -8.66 10.53
C MET A 1 7.79 -9.29 9.26
N ARG A 2 7.84 -8.60 8.12
CA ARG A 2 7.42 -9.18 6.85
C ARG A 2 8.35 -8.80 5.70
N PHE A 3 8.41 -9.67 4.70
CA PHE A 3 8.93 -9.38 3.38
C PHE A 3 7.83 -9.64 2.35
N CYS A 4 7.56 -8.68 1.47
CA CYS A 4 6.40 -8.73 0.57
C CYS A 4 6.75 -8.17 -0.82
N PRO A 5 7.54 -8.92 -1.60
CA PRO A 5 7.93 -8.51 -2.95
C PRO A 5 6.79 -8.68 -3.95
N SER A 6 6.83 -7.86 -5.01
CA SER A 6 6.05 -8.10 -6.23
C SER A 6 6.84 -8.97 -7.19
N PRO A 7 6.25 -10.02 -7.80
CA PRO A 7 6.95 -10.93 -8.70
C PRO A 7 7.01 -10.37 -10.13
N THR A 8 7.64 -9.19 -10.30
CA THR A 8 7.63 -8.39 -11.54
C THR A 8 8.94 -8.43 -12.33
N GLY A 9 9.82 -9.36 -12.07
CA GLY A 9 11.08 -9.47 -12.77
C GLY A 9 12.11 -10.33 -12.04
N THR A 10 13.36 -10.23 -12.46
CA THR A 10 14.43 -10.99 -11.82
C THR A 10 14.75 -10.42 -10.43
N PRO A 11 14.90 -11.27 -9.40
CA PRO A 11 15.38 -10.84 -8.10
C PRO A 11 16.71 -10.08 -8.20
N HIS A 12 16.80 -8.97 -7.49
CA HIS A 12 17.99 -8.13 -7.46
C HIS A 12 18.48 -7.89 -6.02
N VAL A 13 19.70 -7.39 -5.89
CA VAL A 13 20.36 -7.24 -4.59
C VAL A 13 19.58 -6.34 -3.61
N GLY A 14 18.90 -5.30 -4.11
CA GLY A 14 18.06 -4.42 -3.27
C GLY A 14 16.90 -5.17 -2.62
N MET A 15 16.22 -6.03 -3.39
CA MET A 15 15.16 -6.89 -2.87
C MET A 15 15.68 -7.87 -1.81
N VAL A 16 16.82 -8.50 -2.08
CA VAL A 16 17.48 -9.42 -1.14
C VAL A 16 17.90 -8.70 0.14
N ARG A 17 18.44 -7.49 0.03
CA ARG A 17 18.79 -6.63 1.18
C ARG A 17 17.58 -6.40 2.07
N THR A 18 16.44 -6.01 1.49
CA THR A 18 15.20 -5.79 2.25
C THR A 18 14.75 -7.08 2.97
N ALA A 19 14.79 -8.23 2.29
CA ALA A 19 14.49 -9.51 2.91
C ALA A 19 15.44 -9.83 4.07
N LEU A 20 16.75 -9.65 3.87
CA LEU A 20 17.80 -9.94 4.87
C LEU A 20 17.62 -9.10 6.15
N PHE A 21 17.36 -7.79 6.02
CA PHE A 21 17.17 -6.93 7.19
C PHE A 21 15.93 -7.31 7.99
N ASN A 22 14.81 -7.57 7.31
CA ASN A 22 13.57 -8.02 7.97
C ASN A 22 13.78 -9.39 8.65
N TRP A 23 14.45 -10.32 7.96
CA TRP A 23 14.78 -11.64 8.51
C TRP A 23 15.69 -11.54 9.74
N ALA A 24 16.80 -10.79 9.64
CA ALA A 24 17.75 -10.62 10.71
C ALA A 24 17.12 -10.00 11.97
N GLN A 25 16.29 -8.97 11.79
CA GLN A 25 15.58 -8.33 12.89
C GLN A 25 14.55 -9.29 13.50
N ALA A 26 13.80 -10.04 12.70
CA ALA A 26 12.87 -11.04 13.22
C ALA A 26 13.60 -12.10 14.06
N ARG A 27 14.76 -12.59 13.59
CA ARG A 27 15.57 -13.58 14.35
C ARG A 27 16.18 -12.97 15.61
N HIS A 28 16.63 -11.71 15.55
CA HIS A 28 17.18 -10.99 16.72
C HIS A 28 16.13 -10.85 17.83
N ASP A 29 14.90 -10.50 17.49
CA ASP A 29 13.84 -10.26 18.46
C ASP A 29 13.06 -11.54 18.86
N GLY A 30 13.43 -12.70 18.30
CA GLY A 30 12.67 -13.95 18.48
C GLY A 30 11.24 -13.87 17.93
N GLY A 31 11.03 -13.02 16.94
CA GLY A 31 9.73 -12.80 16.30
C GLY A 31 9.52 -13.64 15.04
N THR A 32 8.34 -13.52 14.46
CA THR A 32 7.93 -14.21 13.24
C THR A 32 8.33 -13.44 11.98
N PHE A 33 8.93 -14.10 11.00
CA PHE A 33 9.21 -13.57 9.68
C PHE A 33 8.19 -14.11 8.67
N VAL A 34 7.37 -13.21 8.14
CA VAL A 34 6.27 -13.50 7.21
C VAL A 34 6.71 -13.23 5.77
N PHE A 35 6.48 -14.20 4.87
CA PHE A 35 6.73 -14.03 3.44
C PHE A 35 5.42 -13.99 2.67
N ARG A 36 5.00 -12.80 2.24
CA ARG A 36 3.81 -12.52 1.45
C ARG A 36 4.19 -12.07 0.03
N ILE A 37 3.38 -12.39 -0.96
CA ILE A 37 3.58 -11.97 -2.35
C ILE A 37 2.55 -10.90 -2.72
N GLU A 38 3.03 -9.80 -3.27
CA GLU A 38 2.23 -8.69 -3.77
C GLU A 38 2.02 -8.82 -5.28
N ASP A 39 1.12 -9.72 -5.68
CA ASP A 39 0.81 -10.09 -7.07
C ASP A 39 -0.55 -9.52 -7.53
N THR A 40 -0.77 -8.23 -7.28
CA THR A 40 -1.99 -7.54 -7.71
C THR A 40 -1.91 -6.94 -9.11
N ASP A 41 -0.73 -6.91 -9.72
CA ASP A 41 -0.50 -6.42 -11.08
C ASP A 41 -0.32 -7.57 -12.08
N ALA A 42 -1.45 -8.18 -12.46
CA ALA A 42 -1.46 -9.31 -13.38
C ALA A 42 -0.79 -9.06 -14.75
N ALA A 43 -0.51 -7.80 -15.11
CA ALA A 43 0.18 -7.46 -16.36
C ALA A 43 1.71 -7.63 -16.26
N ARG A 44 2.28 -7.49 -15.05
CA ARG A 44 3.72 -7.56 -14.81
C ARG A 44 4.14 -8.77 -13.98
N ASP A 45 3.22 -9.34 -13.21
CA ASP A 45 3.48 -10.47 -12.34
C ASP A 45 3.61 -11.76 -13.16
N THR A 46 4.65 -12.54 -12.89
CA THR A 46 4.89 -13.83 -13.56
C THR A 46 5.22 -14.93 -12.55
N GLU A 47 4.83 -16.17 -12.87
CA GLU A 47 5.13 -17.32 -12.04
C GLU A 47 6.64 -17.64 -12.01
N ASP A 48 7.35 -17.36 -13.10
CA ASP A 48 8.81 -17.51 -13.15
C ASP A 48 9.51 -16.57 -12.17
N SER A 49 9.07 -15.30 -12.10
CA SER A 49 9.57 -14.32 -11.13
C SER A 49 9.25 -14.73 -9.70
N TYR A 50 8.02 -15.22 -9.45
CA TYR A 50 7.62 -15.75 -8.16
C TYR A 50 8.54 -16.90 -7.72
N GLN A 51 8.77 -17.89 -8.58
CA GLN A 51 9.65 -19.01 -8.26
C GLN A 51 11.11 -18.56 -8.05
N ALA A 52 11.61 -17.63 -8.87
CA ALA A 52 12.96 -17.09 -8.73
C ALA A 52 13.18 -16.39 -7.39
N ILE A 53 12.15 -15.71 -6.84
CA ILE A 53 12.23 -15.11 -5.50
C ILE A 53 12.37 -16.19 -4.42
N ILE A 54 11.55 -17.25 -4.48
CA ILE A 54 11.60 -18.39 -3.55
C ILE A 54 12.97 -19.06 -3.59
N ASP A 55 13.46 -19.35 -4.78
CA ASP A 55 14.75 -20.00 -4.99
C ASP A 55 15.90 -19.16 -4.45
N SER A 56 15.85 -17.83 -4.65
CA SER A 56 16.85 -16.90 -4.15
C SER A 56 16.90 -16.86 -2.64
N LEU A 57 15.75 -16.74 -1.95
CA LEU A 57 15.68 -16.75 -0.50
C LEU A 57 16.14 -18.09 0.08
N THR A 58 15.73 -19.19 -0.54
CA THR A 58 16.13 -20.55 -0.15
C THR A 58 17.64 -20.75 -0.29
N TRP A 59 18.23 -20.33 -1.42
CA TRP A 59 19.67 -20.41 -1.67
C TRP A 59 20.49 -19.59 -0.67
N LEU A 60 19.96 -18.44 -0.21
CA LEU A 60 20.58 -17.58 0.78
C LEU A 60 20.37 -18.06 2.22
N GLY A 61 19.55 -19.08 2.44
CA GLY A 61 19.20 -19.56 3.77
C GLY A 61 18.29 -18.61 4.56
N LEU A 62 17.58 -17.72 3.88
CA LEU A 62 16.59 -16.82 4.47
C LEU A 62 15.26 -17.56 4.59
N ASP A 63 15.13 -18.41 5.58
CA ASP A 63 13.91 -19.15 5.88
C ASP A 63 12.83 -18.24 6.50
N TRP A 64 11.56 -18.53 6.24
CA TRP A 64 10.43 -17.80 6.81
C TRP A 64 9.58 -18.72 7.70
N ASP A 65 8.86 -18.11 8.64
CA ASP A 65 8.07 -18.86 9.62
C ASP A 65 6.66 -19.13 9.11
N GLU A 66 6.06 -18.17 8.43
CA GLU A 66 4.78 -18.32 7.75
C GLU A 66 4.80 -17.57 6.41
N GLY A 67 3.98 -18.01 5.45
CA GLY A 67 3.95 -17.36 4.14
C GLY A 67 3.68 -18.33 3.00
N VAL A 68 3.97 -17.87 1.78
CA VAL A 68 3.85 -18.73 0.59
C VAL A 68 4.68 -20.00 0.73
N VAL A 69 4.23 -21.08 0.14
CA VAL A 69 4.80 -22.44 0.22
C VAL A 69 4.66 -23.11 1.60
N LYS A 70 4.92 -22.38 2.67
CA LYS A 70 4.93 -22.92 4.03
C LYS A 70 3.54 -22.91 4.69
N GLY A 71 2.68 -21.99 4.28
CA GLY A 71 1.38 -21.79 4.92
C GLY A 71 1.46 -21.03 6.22
N GLY A 72 0.39 -21.07 7.00
CA GLY A 72 0.30 -20.44 8.32
C GLY A 72 -1.10 -19.96 8.67
N PRO A 73 -1.26 -19.25 9.81
CA PRO A 73 -2.58 -18.90 10.34
C PRO A 73 -3.30 -17.79 9.54
N HIS A 74 -2.61 -17.07 8.64
CA HIS A 74 -3.15 -15.91 7.93
C HIS A 74 -3.33 -16.14 6.42
N GLU A 75 -3.37 -17.41 6.00
CA GLU A 75 -3.58 -17.75 4.59
C GLU A 75 -4.79 -17.06 3.96
N PRO A 76 -4.74 -16.83 2.63
CA PRO A 76 -3.61 -17.03 1.69
C PRO A 76 -2.57 -15.90 1.79
N TYR A 77 -1.31 -16.19 1.36
CA TYR A 77 -0.20 -15.23 1.38
C TYR A 77 0.15 -14.63 0.00
N ARG A 78 -0.71 -14.85 -1.00
CA ARG A 78 -0.70 -14.13 -2.28
C ARG A 78 -1.83 -13.12 -2.29
N GLN A 79 -1.54 -11.86 -2.56
CA GLN A 79 -2.56 -10.80 -2.52
C GLN A 79 -3.66 -11.01 -3.57
N SER A 80 -3.33 -11.56 -4.73
CA SER A 80 -4.31 -11.94 -5.76
C SER A 80 -5.41 -12.90 -5.26
N GLN A 81 -5.11 -13.68 -4.23
CA GLN A 81 -6.04 -14.64 -3.63
C GLN A 81 -6.85 -14.05 -2.46
N ARG A 82 -6.61 -12.79 -2.09
CA ARG A 82 -7.21 -12.09 -0.93
C ARG A 82 -8.25 -11.03 -1.31
N MET A 83 -8.64 -10.96 -2.57
CA MET A 83 -9.50 -9.89 -3.10
C MET A 83 -10.85 -9.77 -2.38
N SER A 84 -11.41 -10.89 -1.89
CA SER A 84 -12.64 -10.88 -1.08
C SER A 84 -12.44 -10.20 0.28
N ILE A 85 -11.29 -10.38 0.91
CA ILE A 85 -10.93 -9.74 2.19
C ILE A 85 -10.82 -8.22 1.98
N TYR A 86 -10.13 -7.79 0.93
CA TYR A 86 -9.98 -6.36 0.63
C TYR A 86 -11.31 -5.70 0.31
N LYS A 87 -12.18 -6.41 -0.43
CA LYS A 87 -13.53 -5.92 -0.71
C LYS A 87 -14.33 -5.75 0.57
N GLU A 88 -14.31 -6.73 1.47
CA GLU A 88 -15.03 -6.66 2.74
C GLU A 88 -14.55 -5.48 3.61
N VAL A 89 -13.23 -5.27 3.68
CA VAL A 89 -12.66 -4.14 4.42
C VAL A 89 -13.04 -2.81 3.76
N LEU A 90 -12.95 -2.71 2.44
CA LEU A 90 -13.36 -1.51 1.70
C LEU A 90 -14.83 -1.18 1.94
N ASP A 91 -15.71 -2.17 1.85
CA ASP A 91 -17.15 -2.00 2.10
C ASP A 91 -17.42 -1.49 3.54
N LYS A 92 -16.68 -2.00 4.54
CA LYS A 92 -16.77 -1.53 5.93
C LYS A 92 -16.30 -0.09 6.08
N LEU A 93 -15.19 0.28 5.43
CA LEU A 93 -14.68 1.66 5.46
C LEU A 93 -15.63 2.65 4.79
N ILE A 94 -16.24 2.26 3.68
CA ILE A 94 -17.29 3.06 3.00
C ILE A 94 -18.50 3.23 3.92
N ALA A 95 -18.98 2.16 4.52
CA ALA A 95 -20.13 2.20 5.43
C ALA A 95 -19.87 3.04 6.68
N ALA A 96 -18.62 3.11 7.14
CA ALA A 96 -18.19 3.95 8.25
C ALA A 96 -17.96 5.43 7.88
N GLY A 97 -18.00 5.78 6.58
CA GLY A 97 -17.70 7.12 6.08
C GLY A 97 -16.20 7.47 6.06
N GLU A 98 -15.34 6.48 6.31
CA GLU A 98 -13.89 6.65 6.28
C GLU A 98 -13.33 6.63 4.84
N VAL A 99 -14.09 6.09 3.91
CA VAL A 99 -13.79 6.10 2.47
C VAL A 99 -14.96 6.75 1.72
N TYR A 100 -14.63 7.64 0.80
CA TYR A 100 -15.62 8.43 0.05
C TYR A 100 -15.34 8.41 -1.46
N PRO A 101 -16.36 8.62 -2.31
CA PRO A 101 -16.18 8.70 -3.75
C PRO A 101 -15.61 10.05 -4.16
N ALA A 102 -14.57 10.05 -5.00
CA ALA A 102 -13.94 11.26 -5.53
C ALA A 102 -14.01 11.28 -7.06
N TYR A 103 -14.50 12.36 -7.62
CA TYR A 103 -14.80 12.53 -9.05
C TYR A 103 -13.84 13.48 -9.75
N SER A 104 -13.08 14.29 -9.02
CA SER A 104 -12.15 15.28 -9.58
C SER A 104 -11.08 14.63 -10.45
N THR A 105 -10.86 15.19 -11.63
CA THR A 105 -9.73 14.84 -12.48
C THR A 105 -8.45 15.56 -12.03
N SER A 106 -7.28 15.08 -12.48
CA SER A 106 -6.01 15.74 -12.20
C SER A 106 -6.00 17.18 -12.71
N GLU A 107 -6.57 17.42 -13.91
CA GLU A 107 -6.64 18.74 -14.52
C GLU A 107 -7.53 19.70 -13.69
N GLU A 108 -8.63 19.22 -13.15
CA GLU A 108 -9.53 20.03 -12.29
C GLU A 108 -8.82 20.40 -10.97
N VAL A 109 -8.05 19.47 -10.38
CA VAL A 109 -7.25 19.73 -9.18
C VAL A 109 -6.18 20.79 -9.47
N GLU A 110 -5.42 20.63 -10.56
CA GLU A 110 -4.42 21.61 -10.97
C GLU A 110 -5.02 23.01 -11.23
N GLN A 111 -6.20 23.07 -11.87
CA GLN A 111 -6.89 24.35 -12.12
C GLN A 111 -7.29 25.04 -10.82
N ARG A 112 -7.79 24.28 -9.82
CA ARG A 112 -8.12 24.83 -8.50
C ARG A 112 -6.88 25.34 -7.78
N HIS A 113 -5.76 24.63 -7.85
CA HIS A 113 -4.49 25.11 -7.29
C HIS A 113 -4.02 26.40 -7.97
N ARG A 114 -4.03 26.48 -9.31
CA ARG A 114 -3.66 27.69 -10.05
C ARG A 114 -4.58 28.87 -9.69
N ALA A 115 -5.90 28.63 -9.62
CA ALA A 115 -6.86 29.68 -9.27
C ALA A 115 -6.65 30.19 -7.82
N ALA A 116 -6.14 29.36 -6.92
CA ALA A 116 -5.81 29.72 -5.55
C ALA A 116 -4.37 30.26 -5.38
N GLY A 117 -3.59 30.42 -6.47
CA GLY A 117 -2.20 30.87 -6.42
C GLY A 117 -1.24 29.86 -5.80
N ARG A 118 -1.60 28.57 -5.79
CA ARG A 118 -0.80 27.46 -5.27
C ARG A 118 -0.09 26.73 -6.40
N ASP A 119 0.94 25.96 -6.05
CA ASP A 119 1.63 25.10 -7.03
C ASP A 119 0.63 24.04 -7.57
N PRO A 120 0.45 23.94 -8.90
CA PRO A 120 -0.41 22.94 -9.51
C PRO A 120 -0.02 21.48 -9.20
N GLN A 121 1.24 21.24 -8.83
CA GLN A 121 1.77 19.90 -8.55
C GLN A 121 1.59 19.44 -7.08
N LEU A 122 0.91 20.21 -6.25
CA LEU A 122 0.66 19.85 -4.84
C LEU A 122 -0.15 18.56 -4.65
N GLY A 123 -0.68 17.98 -5.73
CA GLY A 123 -1.50 16.77 -5.64
C GLY A 123 -2.95 17.07 -5.24
N TYR A 124 -3.65 16.05 -4.78
CA TYR A 124 -5.08 16.15 -4.51
C TYR A 124 -5.39 17.13 -3.36
N ASP A 125 -6.40 17.97 -3.56
CA ASP A 125 -6.77 19.09 -2.69
C ASP A 125 -7.93 18.80 -1.73
N ASN A 126 -8.33 17.54 -1.61
CA ASN A 126 -9.43 17.07 -0.76
C ASN A 126 -10.81 17.67 -1.11
N PHE A 127 -10.98 18.26 -2.31
CA PHE A 127 -12.22 18.92 -2.72
C PHE A 127 -13.45 18.02 -2.65
N ASP A 128 -13.30 16.74 -3.07
CA ASP A 128 -14.44 15.82 -3.10
C ASP A 128 -14.81 15.23 -1.72
N ARG A 129 -14.07 15.58 -0.66
CA ARG A 129 -14.26 15.02 0.69
C ARG A 129 -15.68 15.25 1.23
N ASP A 130 -16.26 16.38 0.90
CA ASP A 130 -17.53 16.84 1.46
C ASP A 130 -18.57 17.19 0.36
N LEU A 131 -18.58 16.39 -0.74
CA LEU A 131 -19.58 16.53 -1.78
C LEU A 131 -20.98 16.24 -1.23
N THR A 132 -21.92 17.10 -1.60
CA THR A 132 -23.34 16.87 -1.35
C THR A 132 -23.91 15.79 -2.27
N GLU A 133 -25.00 15.14 -1.86
CA GLU A 133 -25.70 14.15 -2.69
C GLU A 133 -26.07 14.72 -4.07
N ALA A 134 -26.44 16.01 -4.14
CA ALA A 134 -26.76 16.67 -5.41
C ALA A 134 -25.54 16.80 -6.34
N GLN A 135 -24.36 17.11 -5.79
CA GLN A 135 -23.12 17.17 -6.56
C GLN A 135 -22.68 15.77 -7.04
N ILE A 136 -22.82 14.76 -6.19
CA ILE A 136 -22.56 13.36 -6.56
C ILE A 136 -23.49 12.96 -7.73
N ALA A 137 -24.80 13.21 -7.60
CA ALA A 137 -25.77 12.88 -8.65
C ALA A 137 -25.47 13.60 -9.97
N ASP A 138 -24.99 14.85 -9.91
CA ASP A 138 -24.59 15.62 -11.11
C ASP A 138 -23.37 15.02 -11.80
N PHE A 139 -22.34 14.61 -11.04
CA PHE A 139 -21.18 13.91 -11.60
C PHE A 139 -21.56 12.55 -12.22
N GLU A 140 -22.44 11.80 -11.58
CA GLU A 140 -22.95 10.53 -12.11
C GLU A 140 -23.79 10.73 -13.38
N ALA A 141 -24.62 11.77 -13.43
CA ALA A 141 -25.37 12.14 -14.62
C ALA A 141 -24.46 12.53 -15.81
N GLN A 142 -23.27 13.06 -15.54
CA GLN A 142 -22.22 13.31 -16.51
C GLN A 142 -21.49 12.02 -16.96
N GLY A 143 -21.83 10.86 -16.40
CA GLY A 143 -21.17 9.58 -16.67
C GLY A 143 -19.80 9.42 -16.00
N ARG A 144 -19.44 10.28 -15.05
CA ARG A 144 -18.21 10.16 -14.29
C ARG A 144 -18.27 8.97 -13.36
N LYS A 145 -17.15 8.25 -13.22
CA LYS A 145 -16.99 7.16 -12.28
C LYS A 145 -15.99 7.58 -11.22
N PRO A 146 -16.34 7.47 -9.92
CA PRO A 146 -15.44 7.88 -8.86
C PRO A 146 -14.26 6.92 -8.69
N VAL A 147 -13.16 7.43 -8.20
CA VAL A 147 -12.19 6.64 -7.45
C VAL A 147 -12.56 6.73 -5.96
N TRP A 148 -12.10 5.77 -5.18
CA TRP A 148 -12.38 5.74 -3.74
C TRP A 148 -11.17 6.25 -2.97
N ARG A 149 -11.39 7.25 -2.09
CA ARG A 149 -10.33 7.86 -1.28
C ARG A 149 -10.56 7.64 0.20
N LEU A 150 -9.46 7.34 0.90
CA LEU A 150 -9.45 7.27 2.36
C LEU A 150 -9.44 8.69 2.92
N ARG A 151 -10.35 8.97 3.85
CA ARG A 151 -10.38 10.23 4.62
C ARG A 151 -9.25 10.19 5.65
N MET A 152 -8.14 10.84 5.34
CA MET A 152 -7.01 10.89 6.25
C MET A 152 -7.38 11.71 7.50
N PRO A 153 -7.11 11.19 8.72
CA PRO A 153 -7.36 11.93 9.94
C PRO A 153 -6.54 13.22 10.02
N GLU A 154 -7.13 14.26 10.58
CA GLU A 154 -6.48 15.56 10.79
C GLU A 154 -5.64 15.56 12.07
N GLN A 155 -4.71 14.61 12.16
CA GLN A 155 -3.78 14.49 13.28
C GLN A 155 -2.39 14.12 12.77
N ASP A 156 -1.38 14.64 13.47
CA ASP A 156 0.01 14.25 13.22
C ASP A 156 0.25 12.81 13.68
N TRP A 157 1.07 12.09 12.92
CA TRP A 157 1.46 10.72 13.24
C TRP A 157 2.91 10.69 13.66
N SER A 158 3.18 10.19 14.85
CA SER A 158 4.55 10.03 15.36
C SER A 158 4.80 8.61 15.81
N TRP A 159 6.02 8.12 15.58
CA TRP A 159 6.49 6.86 16.10
C TRP A 159 8.00 6.94 16.37
N ASN A 160 8.50 5.99 17.15
CA ASN A 160 9.93 5.85 17.37
C ASN A 160 10.50 4.82 16.40
N ASP A 161 11.20 5.31 15.37
CA ASP A 161 11.93 4.48 14.42
C ASP A 161 13.20 3.95 15.07
N LEU A 162 13.50 2.67 14.88
CA LEU A 162 14.65 2.03 15.54
C LEU A 162 16.02 2.56 15.07
N VAL A 163 16.05 3.19 13.87
CA VAL A 163 17.29 3.73 13.27
C VAL A 163 17.30 5.25 13.34
N ARG A 164 16.16 5.89 13.04
CA ARG A 164 16.06 7.36 12.92
C ARG A 164 15.59 8.06 14.21
N GLY A 165 15.14 7.30 15.22
CA GLY A 165 14.53 7.85 16.43
C GLY A 165 13.11 8.34 16.19
N GLU A 166 12.71 9.44 16.82
CA GLU A 166 11.36 9.98 16.66
C GLU A 166 11.13 10.55 15.26
N VAL A 167 10.13 9.99 14.55
CA VAL A 167 9.69 10.43 13.22
C VAL A 167 8.27 10.93 13.31
N THR A 168 7.99 12.10 12.74
CA THR A 168 6.65 12.70 12.72
C THR A 168 6.24 13.08 11.30
N PHE A 169 5.07 12.62 10.89
CA PHE A 169 4.38 13.05 9.68
C PHE A 169 3.27 14.02 10.04
N LYS A 170 3.33 15.22 9.45
CA LYS A 170 2.32 16.24 9.65
C LYS A 170 1.07 15.93 8.84
N SER A 171 -0.11 16.05 9.45
CA SER A 171 -1.39 15.78 8.79
C SER A 171 -1.59 16.64 7.53
N GLU A 172 -1.17 17.89 7.56
CA GLU A 172 -1.26 18.85 6.45
C GLU A 172 -0.47 18.44 5.19
N THR A 173 0.51 17.51 5.34
CA THR A 173 1.32 16.99 4.24
C THR A 173 0.76 15.69 3.65
N GLN A 174 -0.31 15.15 4.23
CA GLN A 174 -0.87 13.87 3.86
C GLN A 174 -2.21 14.07 3.13
N PRO A 175 -2.26 13.90 1.80
CA PRO A 175 -3.51 13.95 1.06
C PRO A 175 -4.37 12.72 1.33
N ASP A 176 -5.66 12.81 1.01
CA ASP A 176 -6.53 11.64 1.00
C ASP A 176 -6.11 10.69 -0.13
N TYR A 177 -5.55 9.55 0.22
CA TYR A 177 -5.03 8.58 -0.74
C TYR A 177 -6.14 7.84 -1.48
N VAL A 178 -5.94 7.57 -2.77
CA VAL A 178 -6.80 6.65 -3.52
C VAL A 178 -6.56 5.24 -3.01
N VAL A 179 -7.60 4.57 -2.56
CA VAL A 179 -7.55 3.20 -2.02
C VAL A 179 -8.18 2.16 -2.95
N ALA A 180 -9.08 2.60 -3.85
CA ALA A 180 -9.62 1.72 -4.88
C ALA A 180 -9.95 2.51 -6.17
N ARG A 181 -9.86 1.82 -7.30
CA ARG A 181 -10.20 2.35 -8.62
C ARG A 181 -11.71 2.41 -8.81
N SER A 182 -12.14 3.08 -9.87
CA SER A 182 -13.55 3.21 -10.26
C SER A 182 -14.27 1.88 -10.55
N ASN A 183 -13.52 0.82 -10.86
CA ASN A 183 -14.05 -0.52 -11.03
C ASN A 183 -14.08 -1.34 -9.72
N GLY A 184 -13.75 -0.71 -8.58
CA GLY A 184 -13.68 -1.36 -7.27
C GLY A 184 -12.39 -2.14 -7.01
N ALA A 185 -11.44 -2.16 -7.95
CA ALA A 185 -10.15 -2.83 -7.74
C ALA A 185 -9.34 -2.08 -6.65
N PRO A 186 -8.95 -2.77 -5.57
CA PRO A 186 -8.18 -2.15 -4.51
C PRO A 186 -6.76 -1.82 -4.99
N LEU A 187 -6.18 -0.78 -4.39
CA LEU A 187 -4.82 -0.37 -4.68
C LEU A 187 -3.86 -0.75 -3.54
N TYR A 188 -2.56 -0.66 -3.82
CA TYR A 188 -1.48 -0.86 -2.86
C TYR A 188 -1.72 -0.12 -1.52
N THR A 189 -2.21 1.12 -1.59
CA THR A 189 -2.54 1.97 -0.44
C THR A 189 -3.64 1.40 0.48
N LEU A 190 -4.41 0.42 0.03
CA LEU A 190 -5.38 -0.32 0.83
C LEU A 190 -4.83 -1.71 1.21
N VAL A 191 -4.36 -2.48 0.21
CA VAL A 191 -4.09 -3.91 0.42
C VAL A 191 -2.95 -4.15 1.40
N ASN A 192 -1.89 -3.33 1.35
CA ASN A 192 -0.76 -3.52 2.25
C ASN A 192 -1.06 -3.22 3.72
N PRO A 193 -1.65 -2.06 4.08
CA PRO A 193 -2.04 -1.82 5.47
C PRO A 193 -3.06 -2.83 6.00
N VAL A 194 -4.00 -3.28 5.17
CA VAL A 194 -4.98 -4.31 5.53
C VAL A 194 -4.28 -5.63 5.86
N ASP A 195 -3.38 -6.08 5.02
CA ASP A 195 -2.63 -7.31 5.26
C ASP A 195 -1.73 -7.20 6.47
N ASP A 196 -1.01 -6.09 6.62
CA ASP A 196 -0.12 -5.87 7.76
C ASP A 196 -0.91 -5.88 9.08
N ALA A 197 -2.09 -5.26 9.11
CA ALA A 197 -2.98 -5.28 10.28
C ALA A 197 -3.51 -6.68 10.58
N LEU A 198 -4.02 -7.39 9.56
CA LEU A 198 -4.60 -8.73 9.73
C LEU A 198 -3.57 -9.81 10.06
N MET A 199 -2.32 -9.64 9.61
CA MET A 199 -1.20 -10.54 9.88
C MET A 199 -0.40 -10.14 11.13
N GLY A 200 -0.82 -9.09 11.87
CA GLY A 200 -0.16 -8.65 13.10
C GLY A 200 1.28 -8.17 12.87
N ILE A 201 1.57 -7.55 11.73
CA ILE A 201 2.89 -6.98 11.44
C ILE A 201 3.09 -5.73 12.29
N CYS A 202 4.03 -5.77 13.23
CA CYS A 202 4.29 -4.67 14.14
C CYS A 202 5.58 -3.88 13.81
N LEU A 203 6.48 -4.48 13.06
CA LEU A 203 7.73 -3.85 12.65
C LEU A 203 8.09 -4.28 11.24
N LEU A 204 8.58 -3.35 10.43
CA LEU A 204 9.07 -3.64 9.09
C LEU A 204 10.28 -2.77 8.75
N TYR A 205 11.18 -3.33 7.99
CA TYR A 205 12.24 -2.58 7.33
C TYR A 205 11.76 -2.20 5.93
N THR A 206 11.88 -0.92 5.62
CA THR A 206 11.67 -0.39 4.27
C THR A 206 12.98 0.24 3.79
N SER A 207 13.29 0.08 2.51
CA SER A 207 14.41 0.81 1.90
C SER A 207 14.15 2.33 1.94
N ASP A 208 15.20 3.11 2.09
CA ASP A 208 15.16 4.56 1.86
C ASP A 208 15.10 4.82 0.33
N ALA A 209 14.42 5.89 -0.10
CA ALA A 209 14.40 6.28 -1.50
C ALA A 209 15.82 6.50 -2.09
N ALA A 210 16.78 6.91 -1.27
CA ALA A 210 18.19 7.00 -1.65
C ALA A 210 18.84 5.63 -1.92
N ASP A 211 18.31 4.55 -1.32
CA ASP A 211 18.81 3.18 -1.57
C ASP A 211 18.31 2.62 -2.92
N GLU A 212 17.26 3.20 -3.49
CA GLU A 212 16.69 2.77 -4.77
C GLU A 212 17.37 3.47 -5.98
N GLU A 213 17.91 4.67 -5.80
CA GLU A 213 18.62 5.40 -6.84
C GLU A 213 19.98 4.78 -7.20
N ASP A 214 20.63 4.09 -6.28
CA ASP A 214 21.93 3.42 -6.50
C ASP A 214 21.79 2.04 -7.19
N SER A 215 20.57 1.61 -7.55
CA SER A 215 20.30 0.29 -8.15
C SER A 215 20.04 0.32 -9.66
N VAL A 216 20.41 1.41 -10.38
CA VAL A 216 20.29 1.55 -11.83
C VAL A 216 21.60 1.26 -12.53
#